data_8d31974b1e0e41c5679e1a1450547b28
#
_entry.id   8d31974b1e0e41c5679e1a1450547b28
#
_cell.length_a   1.000
_cell.length_b   1.000
_cell.length_c   1.000
_cell.angle_alpha   90.00
_cell.angle_beta   90.00
_cell.angle_gamma   90.00
#
_symmetry.space_group_name_H-M   'P 1'
#
loop_
_entity.id
_entity.type
_entity.pdbx_description
1 polymer ?
#
loop_
_entity_poly.entity_id
_entity_poly.type
_entity_poly.pdbx_seq_one_letter_code
_entity_poly.pdbx_strand_id
1 'polypeptide(L)'
;MSSLQDVPDEVAELDEVHSYMPVNGDDEEAPSPGLPPAVRLIKSNAGLFLTPVLVVVGAVALYVYNQRADTIFQDERALNWDRNLRPQLEQHLSLTLWSTLFTVLIAVPLGIVLTRPRYRRAGAPILAVATSGQAVPAFGLLVLAFAWLGRGPWTTIWALALFTLLPVLRNTMVGLEQVDRSVIEAGRGMGLTKRQALQQIEIPLAVPVILAGVRTALVITVGMASLAFLIGGGGLGATISAGLKLARDLVLITGAVMTALVALSVDWIAALIEKTLRPSGL
;
A
#
# COMPACT_ATOMS: atom_id res chain seq x y z
N MET A 1 -26.45 43.82 -53.04
CA MET A 1 -25.93 43.49 -54.39
C MET A 1 -24.69 42.62 -54.12
N SER A 2 -24.89 41.35 -54.40
CA SER A 2 -23.98 40.39 -55.03
C SER A 2 -22.60 40.16 -54.34
N SER A 3 -22.50 39.10 -53.57
CA SER A 3 -21.55 38.00 -53.80
C SER A 3 -21.44 37.14 -52.52
N LEU A 4 -22.36 36.21 -52.38
CA LEU A 4 -22.26 35.05 -51.49
C LEU A 4 -22.69 33.84 -52.31
N GLN A 5 -21.80 33.36 -53.16
CA GLN A 5 -21.85 32.05 -53.81
C GLN A 5 -20.43 31.69 -54.14
N ASP A 6 -19.90 30.78 -53.32
CA ASP A 6 -18.89 29.76 -53.63
C ASP A 6 -18.48 29.10 -52.32
N VAL A 7 -19.28 28.13 -51.88
CA VAL A 7 -18.84 27.10 -50.95
C VAL A 7 -18.48 25.90 -51.82
N PRO A 8 -17.25 25.39 -51.80
CA PRO A 8 -16.86 24.23 -52.62
C PRO A 8 -17.62 22.99 -52.18
N ASP A 9 -18.11 22.23 -53.18
CA ASP A 9 -18.81 20.93 -53.06
C ASP A 9 -18.00 19.79 -52.40
N GLU A 10 -16.87 20.09 -51.77
CA GLU A 10 -15.96 19.13 -51.17
C GLU A 10 -16.42 18.61 -49.81
N VAL A 11 -17.45 19.23 -49.20
CA VAL A 11 -17.98 18.79 -47.88
C VAL A 11 -19.10 17.75 -48.03
N ALA A 12 -19.71 17.67 -49.21
CA ALA A 12 -20.78 16.70 -49.49
C ALA A 12 -20.25 15.27 -49.73
N GLU A 13 -18.99 15.13 -50.12
CA GLU A 13 -18.38 13.82 -50.43
C GLU A 13 -17.90 13.04 -49.19
N LEU A 14 -17.79 13.69 -48.03
CA LEU A 14 -17.36 13.05 -46.80
C LEU A 14 -18.50 12.33 -46.03
N ASP A 15 -19.76 12.70 -46.31
CA ASP A 15 -20.91 12.05 -45.65
C ASP A 15 -21.35 10.75 -46.36
N GLU A 16 -20.98 10.53 -47.63
CA GLU A 16 -21.30 9.28 -48.35
C GLU A 16 -20.31 8.13 -48.06
N VAL A 17 -19.09 8.42 -47.58
CA VAL A 17 -18.07 7.39 -47.29
C VAL A 17 -18.34 6.64 -45.98
N HIS A 18 -19.16 7.18 -45.10
CA HIS A 18 -19.50 6.54 -43.81
C HIS A 18 -20.69 5.57 -43.88
N SER A 19 -21.36 5.46 -45.04
CA SER A 19 -22.57 4.64 -45.18
C SER A 19 -22.37 3.22 -45.72
N TYR A 20 -21.11 2.83 -46.04
CA TYR A 20 -20.82 1.51 -46.64
C TYR A 20 -19.66 0.77 -45.96
N MET A 21 -19.66 0.70 -44.63
CA MET A 21 -18.96 -0.41 -43.96
C MET A 21 -20.02 -1.40 -43.47
N PRO A 22 -20.14 -2.59 -44.10
CA PRO A 22 -20.91 -3.66 -43.48
C PRO A 22 -20.17 -3.99 -42.12
N VAL A 23 -20.88 -3.76 -41.04
CA VAL A 23 -20.51 -4.35 -39.75
C VAL A 23 -20.66 -5.87 -39.94
N ASN A 24 -19.57 -6.54 -40.33
CA ASN A 24 -19.48 -7.98 -40.27
C ASN A 24 -19.56 -8.37 -38.82
N GLY A 25 -20.73 -8.76 -38.36
CA GLY A 25 -21.03 -9.24 -37.00
C GLY A 25 -20.55 -10.67 -36.75
N ASP A 26 -19.46 -11.12 -37.35
CA ASP A 26 -18.96 -12.49 -37.22
C ASP A 26 -17.51 -12.59 -36.77
N ASP A 27 -16.88 -11.49 -36.34
CA ASP A 27 -15.65 -11.55 -35.56
C ASP A 27 -16.00 -11.78 -34.09
N GLU A 28 -16.74 -12.86 -33.80
CA GLU A 28 -16.66 -13.50 -32.48
C GLU A 28 -15.21 -13.94 -32.30
N GLU A 29 -14.39 -13.07 -31.72
CA GLU A 29 -13.07 -13.42 -31.22
C GLU A 29 -13.27 -14.67 -30.33
N ALA A 30 -12.89 -15.83 -30.88
CA ALA A 30 -12.92 -17.09 -30.16
C ALA A 30 -12.24 -16.86 -28.79
N PRO A 31 -12.90 -17.14 -27.67
CA PRO A 31 -12.34 -16.86 -26.37
C PRO A 31 -10.97 -17.51 -26.30
N SER A 32 -9.91 -16.70 -26.14
CA SER A 32 -8.55 -17.16 -26.03
C SER A 32 -8.52 -18.35 -25.04
N PRO A 33 -7.90 -19.50 -25.39
CA PRO A 33 -7.95 -20.69 -24.55
C PRO A 33 -7.46 -20.32 -23.16
N GLY A 34 -8.43 -20.25 -22.24
CA GLY A 34 -8.17 -19.83 -20.88
C GLY A 34 -7.13 -20.77 -20.28
N LEU A 35 -6.09 -20.19 -19.66
CA LEU A 35 -5.03 -20.95 -19.00
C LEU A 35 -5.64 -22.11 -18.19
N PRO A 36 -5.04 -23.32 -18.25
CA PRO A 36 -5.50 -24.47 -17.47
C PRO A 36 -5.73 -24.10 -16.00
N PRO A 37 -6.74 -24.64 -15.35
CA PRO A 37 -7.08 -24.28 -13.96
C PRO A 37 -5.90 -24.42 -13.00
N ALA A 38 -5.01 -25.39 -13.23
CA ALA A 38 -3.77 -25.55 -12.48
C ALA A 38 -2.80 -24.35 -12.65
N VAL A 39 -2.68 -23.81 -13.87
CA VAL A 39 -1.83 -22.64 -14.14
C VAL A 39 -2.43 -21.36 -13.56
N ARG A 40 -3.77 -21.22 -13.54
CA ARG A 40 -4.45 -20.10 -12.84
C ARG A 40 -4.25 -20.17 -11.33
N LEU A 41 -4.33 -21.34 -10.72
CA LEU A 41 -4.09 -21.56 -9.29
C LEU A 41 -2.63 -21.27 -8.92
N ILE A 42 -1.67 -21.66 -9.76
CA ILE A 42 -0.25 -21.36 -9.54
C ILE A 42 -0.03 -19.86 -9.68
N LYS A 43 -0.59 -19.20 -10.70
CA LYS A 43 -0.44 -17.76 -10.92
C LYS A 43 -1.09 -16.92 -9.82
N SER A 44 -2.24 -17.34 -9.28
CA SER A 44 -2.93 -16.64 -8.18
C SER A 44 -2.25 -16.81 -6.82
N ASN A 45 -1.49 -17.89 -6.61
CA ASN A 45 -0.82 -18.18 -5.35
C ASN A 45 0.71 -18.05 -5.44
N ALA A 46 1.27 -17.73 -6.63
CA ALA A 46 2.71 -17.66 -6.83
C ALA A 46 3.41 -16.73 -5.83
N GLY A 47 2.83 -15.56 -5.54
CA GLY A 47 3.38 -14.63 -4.55
C GLY A 47 3.43 -15.19 -3.14
N LEU A 48 2.44 -16.01 -2.74
CA LEU A 48 2.40 -16.61 -1.41
C LEU A 48 3.52 -17.64 -1.18
N PHE A 49 3.99 -18.31 -2.24
CA PHE A 49 5.09 -19.28 -2.15
C PHE A 49 6.44 -18.66 -2.48
N LEU A 50 6.48 -17.73 -3.44
CA LEU A 50 7.71 -17.10 -3.89
C LEU A 50 8.30 -16.17 -2.84
N THR A 51 7.48 -15.37 -2.16
CA THR A 51 7.95 -14.39 -1.16
C THR A 51 8.70 -15.05 0.00
N PRO A 52 8.20 -16.11 0.68
CA PRO A 52 8.96 -16.75 1.75
C PRO A 52 10.25 -17.41 1.25
N VAL A 53 10.26 -17.96 0.02
CA VAL A 53 11.48 -18.48 -0.59
C VAL A 53 12.51 -17.36 -0.79
N LEU A 54 12.10 -16.21 -1.31
CA LEU A 54 12.97 -15.04 -1.48
C LEU A 54 13.50 -14.53 -0.12
N VAL A 55 12.68 -14.52 0.92
CA VAL A 55 13.10 -14.14 2.28
C VAL A 55 14.16 -15.11 2.80
N VAL A 56 13.94 -16.41 2.68
CA VAL A 56 14.91 -17.42 3.14
C VAL A 56 16.20 -17.35 2.34
N VAL A 57 16.11 -17.30 1.00
CA VAL A 57 17.30 -17.17 0.13
C VAL A 57 18.06 -15.88 0.43
N GLY A 58 17.37 -14.77 0.58
CA GLY A 58 18.00 -13.49 0.94
C GLY A 58 18.66 -13.51 2.32
N ALA A 59 18.04 -14.14 3.31
CA ALA A 59 18.62 -14.29 4.65
C ALA A 59 19.87 -15.19 4.62
N VAL A 60 19.82 -16.31 3.89
CA VAL A 60 20.98 -17.22 3.71
C VAL A 60 22.09 -16.49 2.94
N ALA A 61 21.76 -15.79 1.86
CA ALA A 61 22.74 -15.03 1.09
C ALA A 61 23.43 -13.96 1.94
N LEU A 62 22.65 -13.23 2.76
CA LEU A 62 23.17 -12.24 3.69
C LEU A 62 24.09 -12.89 4.74
N TYR A 63 23.67 -14.03 5.29
CA TYR A 63 24.50 -14.78 6.25
C TYR A 63 25.83 -15.20 5.62
N VAL A 64 25.81 -15.82 4.43
CA VAL A 64 27.02 -16.23 3.71
C VAL A 64 27.91 -15.03 3.35
N TYR A 65 27.30 -13.92 2.94
CA TYR A 65 28.02 -12.68 2.64
C TYR A 65 28.76 -12.14 3.87
N ASN A 66 28.11 -12.09 5.04
CA ASN A 66 28.73 -11.66 6.28
C ASN A 66 29.86 -12.61 6.75
N GLN A 67 29.71 -13.93 6.53
CA GLN A 67 30.74 -14.92 6.92
C GLN A 67 32.00 -14.88 6.03
N ARG A 68 31.85 -14.43 4.79
CA ARG A 68 32.96 -14.36 3.82
C ARG A 68 33.66 -13.00 3.80
N ALA A 69 33.09 -12.01 4.43
CA ALA A 69 33.65 -10.67 4.43
C ALA A 69 34.82 -10.55 5.42
N ASP A 70 35.87 -9.84 5.01
CA ASP A 70 36.94 -9.45 5.92
C ASP A 70 36.44 -8.38 6.86
N THR A 71 36.16 -8.76 8.11
CA THR A 71 35.61 -7.90 9.12
C THR A 71 36.72 -7.18 9.90
N ILE A 72 36.48 -5.90 10.19
CA ILE A 72 37.28 -5.14 11.13
C ILE A 72 36.48 -4.94 12.42
N PHE A 73 37.15 -4.53 13.50
CA PHE A 73 36.51 -4.29 14.80
C PHE A 73 35.26 -3.42 14.74
N GLN A 74 35.24 -2.42 13.85
CA GLN A 74 34.08 -1.54 13.67
C GLN A 74 32.87 -2.28 13.08
N ASP A 75 33.11 -3.21 12.13
CA ASP A 75 32.05 -4.02 11.52
C ASP A 75 31.47 -4.99 12.54
N GLU A 76 32.33 -5.72 13.27
CA GLU A 76 31.91 -6.65 14.33
C GLU A 76 31.07 -5.94 15.39
N ARG A 77 31.47 -4.72 15.76
CA ARG A 77 30.69 -3.91 16.70
C ARG A 77 29.35 -3.48 16.11
N ALA A 78 29.32 -2.99 14.86
CA ALA A 78 28.11 -2.52 14.20
C ALA A 78 27.12 -3.66 13.92
N LEU A 79 27.63 -4.83 13.54
CA LEU A 79 26.83 -6.02 13.17
C LEU A 79 26.60 -6.98 14.34
N ASN A 80 26.97 -6.59 15.57
CA ASN A 80 26.70 -7.41 16.74
C ASN A 80 25.19 -7.63 16.91
N TRP A 81 24.78 -8.89 16.86
CA TRP A 81 23.37 -9.27 16.90
C TRP A 81 22.67 -8.79 18.16
N ASP A 82 23.21 -9.12 19.34
CA ASP A 82 22.55 -8.85 20.61
C ASP A 82 22.58 -7.38 21.03
N ARG A 83 23.66 -6.67 20.67
CA ARG A 83 23.84 -5.27 21.08
C ARG A 83 23.23 -4.27 20.13
N ASN A 84 23.17 -4.59 18.84
CA ASN A 84 22.75 -3.64 17.80
C ASN A 84 21.63 -4.14 16.90
N LEU A 85 21.82 -5.26 16.17
CA LEU A 85 20.88 -5.66 15.12
C LEU A 85 19.53 -6.08 15.68
N ARG A 86 19.51 -6.92 16.72
CA ARG A 86 18.27 -7.37 17.36
C ARG A 86 17.47 -6.21 17.98
N PRO A 87 18.04 -5.32 18.82
CA PRO A 87 17.32 -4.17 19.33
C PRO A 87 16.79 -3.25 18.23
N GLN A 88 17.58 -3.02 17.16
CA GLN A 88 17.15 -2.20 16.02
C GLN A 88 16.01 -2.87 15.24
N LEU A 89 16.04 -4.19 15.08
CA LEU A 89 14.96 -4.95 14.45
C LEU A 89 13.67 -4.86 15.27
N GLU A 90 13.77 -5.06 16.59
CA GLU A 90 12.62 -4.94 17.50
C GLU A 90 12.02 -3.53 17.47
N GLN A 91 12.87 -2.49 17.48
CA GLN A 91 12.44 -1.10 17.33
C GLN A 91 11.74 -0.88 15.98
N HIS A 92 12.33 -1.38 14.89
CA HIS A 92 11.79 -1.22 13.55
C HIS A 92 10.40 -1.85 13.41
N LEU A 93 10.24 -3.08 13.91
CA LEU A 93 8.96 -3.79 13.94
C LEU A 93 7.94 -3.09 14.83
N SER A 94 8.36 -2.61 16.01
CA SER A 94 7.50 -1.86 16.93
C SER A 94 6.99 -0.56 16.31
N LEU A 95 7.87 0.22 15.67
CA LEU A 95 7.50 1.44 14.96
C LEU A 95 6.49 1.14 13.85
N THR A 96 6.75 0.11 13.05
CA THR A 96 5.85 -0.31 11.97
C THR A 96 4.48 -0.71 12.50
N LEU A 97 4.45 -1.56 13.51
CA LEU A 97 3.20 -2.09 14.07
C LEU A 97 2.34 -0.98 14.70
N TRP A 98 2.93 -0.17 15.58
CA TRP A 98 2.19 0.89 16.26
C TRP A 98 1.73 2.00 15.28
N SER A 99 2.57 2.40 14.34
CA SER A 99 2.18 3.39 13.33
C SER A 99 1.02 2.89 12.49
N THR A 100 1.08 1.64 12.01
CA THR A 100 0.01 1.06 11.21
C THR A 100 -1.27 0.88 12.04
N LEU A 101 -1.16 0.45 13.29
CA LEU A 101 -2.31 0.33 14.19
C LEU A 101 -3.03 1.67 14.35
N PHE A 102 -2.30 2.76 14.63
CA PHE A 102 -2.91 4.09 14.75
C PHE A 102 -3.47 4.58 13.41
N THR A 103 -2.78 4.30 12.30
CA THR A 103 -3.31 4.59 10.97
C THR A 103 -4.68 3.93 10.76
N VAL A 104 -4.79 2.62 11.04
CA VAL A 104 -6.05 1.87 10.87
C VAL A 104 -7.14 2.40 11.80
N LEU A 105 -6.81 2.62 13.09
CA LEU A 105 -7.75 3.12 14.09
C LEU A 105 -8.31 4.51 13.74
N ILE A 106 -7.57 5.31 12.99
CA ILE A 106 -8.02 6.64 12.57
C ILE A 106 -8.66 6.59 11.17
N ALA A 107 -7.97 6.00 10.20
CA ALA A 107 -8.37 6.05 8.80
C ALA A 107 -9.63 5.24 8.50
N VAL A 108 -9.81 4.07 9.10
CA VAL A 108 -10.98 3.22 8.83
C VAL A 108 -12.26 3.87 9.37
N PRO A 109 -12.36 4.30 10.64
CA PRO A 109 -13.55 5.00 11.12
C PRO A 109 -13.83 6.30 10.35
N LEU A 110 -12.77 7.07 10.03
CA LEU A 110 -12.90 8.30 9.26
C LEU A 110 -13.44 8.01 7.85
N GLY A 111 -12.92 6.99 7.16
CA GLY A 111 -13.41 6.55 5.86
C GLY A 111 -14.87 6.13 5.89
N ILE A 112 -15.28 5.36 6.91
CA ILE A 112 -16.69 4.98 7.11
C ILE A 112 -17.56 6.21 7.28
N VAL A 113 -17.15 7.18 8.07
CA VAL A 113 -17.92 8.42 8.30
C VAL A 113 -18.05 9.24 7.03
N LEU A 114 -16.96 9.39 6.26
CA LEU A 114 -16.93 10.20 5.03
C LEU A 114 -17.76 9.61 3.89
N THR A 115 -18.04 8.31 3.87
CA THR A 115 -18.95 7.69 2.89
C THR A 115 -20.42 7.88 3.22
N ARG A 116 -20.78 8.35 4.43
CA ARG A 116 -22.18 8.57 4.81
C ARG A 116 -22.77 9.82 4.16
N PRO A 117 -24.06 9.80 3.78
CA PRO A 117 -24.73 10.89 3.05
C PRO A 117 -24.55 12.28 3.69
N ARG A 118 -24.52 12.33 5.01
CA ARG A 118 -24.36 13.57 5.78
C ARG A 118 -22.99 14.22 5.58
N TYR A 119 -21.92 13.41 5.44
CA TYR A 119 -20.53 13.86 5.40
C TYR A 119 -19.87 13.69 4.03
N ARG A 120 -20.57 13.12 3.04
CA ARG A 120 -20.03 12.82 1.71
C ARG A 120 -19.44 14.05 1.02
N ARG A 121 -20.00 15.23 1.24
CA ARG A 121 -19.46 16.48 0.68
C ARG A 121 -18.08 16.85 1.23
N ALA A 122 -17.72 16.38 2.42
CA ALA A 122 -16.41 16.60 3.03
C ALA A 122 -15.36 15.59 2.55
N GLY A 123 -15.77 14.48 1.96
CA GLY A 123 -14.86 13.41 1.53
C GLY A 123 -13.81 13.88 0.50
N ALA A 124 -14.27 14.54 -0.57
CA ALA A 124 -13.36 15.04 -1.62
C ALA A 124 -12.33 16.06 -1.10
N PRO A 125 -12.70 17.12 -0.35
CA PRO A 125 -11.71 18.06 0.19
C PRO A 125 -10.76 17.41 1.21
N ILE A 126 -11.25 16.49 2.04
CA ILE A 126 -10.37 15.78 3.01
C ILE A 126 -9.36 14.89 2.26
N LEU A 127 -9.80 14.15 1.23
CA LEU A 127 -8.89 13.38 0.39
C LEU A 127 -7.89 14.27 -0.34
N ALA A 128 -8.32 15.44 -0.85
CA ALA A 128 -7.43 16.40 -1.50
C ALA A 128 -6.33 16.89 -0.55
N VAL A 129 -6.68 17.28 0.68
CA VAL A 129 -5.73 17.69 1.72
C VAL A 129 -4.79 16.54 2.06
N ALA A 130 -5.31 15.32 2.27
CA ALA A 130 -4.47 14.16 2.57
C ALA A 130 -3.53 13.82 1.41
N THR A 131 -3.98 13.93 0.15
CA THR A 131 -3.15 13.73 -1.05
C THR A 131 -2.05 14.79 -1.14
N SER A 132 -2.38 16.06 -0.87
CA SER A 132 -1.38 17.14 -0.82
C SER A 132 -0.33 16.90 0.26
N GLY A 133 -0.71 16.29 1.38
CA GLY A 133 0.21 15.89 2.44
C GLY A 133 1.25 14.85 1.99
N GLN A 134 0.91 13.99 1.04
CA GLN A 134 1.87 13.02 0.47
C GLN A 134 2.87 13.65 -0.51
N ALA A 135 2.63 14.87 -1.00
CA ALA A 135 3.61 15.62 -1.79
C ALA A 135 4.79 16.09 -0.91
N VAL A 136 4.61 16.18 0.41
CA VAL A 136 5.68 16.48 1.34
C VAL A 136 6.65 15.28 1.36
N PRO A 137 7.96 15.49 1.14
CA PRO A 137 8.92 14.42 1.27
C PRO A 137 8.83 13.75 2.64
N ALA A 138 8.84 12.41 2.68
CA ALA A 138 8.71 11.64 3.92
C ALA A 138 9.70 12.08 5.01
N PHE A 139 10.95 12.36 4.60
CA PHE A 139 11.98 12.91 5.48
C PHE A 139 11.58 14.29 6.04
N GLY A 140 11.03 15.17 5.20
CA GLY A 140 10.57 16.49 5.63
C GLY A 140 9.48 16.41 6.70
N LEU A 141 8.54 15.47 6.56
CA LEU A 141 7.50 15.23 7.56
C LEU A 141 8.07 14.77 8.90
N LEU A 142 9.05 13.86 8.88
CA LEU A 142 9.74 13.42 10.10
C LEU A 142 10.46 14.57 10.80
N VAL A 143 11.15 15.45 10.04
CA VAL A 143 11.84 16.63 10.59
C VAL A 143 10.86 17.63 11.17
N LEU A 144 9.72 17.88 10.50
CA LEU A 144 8.67 18.74 11.03
C LEU A 144 8.06 18.18 12.33
N ALA A 145 7.78 16.87 12.36
CA ALA A 145 7.29 16.20 13.55
C ALA A 145 8.30 16.32 14.71
N PHE A 146 9.59 16.13 14.43
CA PHE A 146 10.65 16.33 15.40
C PHE A 146 10.68 17.77 15.95
N ALA A 147 10.55 18.77 15.06
CA ALA A 147 10.58 20.19 15.45
C ALA A 147 9.44 20.57 16.40
N TRP A 148 8.26 19.95 16.26
CA TRP A 148 7.07 20.26 17.06
C TRP A 148 6.85 19.36 18.27
N LEU A 149 7.12 18.05 18.12
CA LEU A 149 6.83 17.03 19.15
C LEU A 149 8.10 16.55 19.86
N GLY A 150 9.28 17.00 19.43
CA GLY A 150 10.55 16.58 20.00
C GLY A 150 11.04 15.22 19.48
N ARG A 151 12.13 14.72 20.09
CA ARG A 151 12.82 13.50 19.70
C ARG A 151 12.18 12.28 20.36
N GLY A 152 12.02 11.19 19.62
CA GLY A 152 11.66 9.92 20.22
C GLY A 152 10.80 9.00 19.36
N PRO A 153 10.56 7.76 19.83
CA PRO A 153 9.80 6.78 19.09
C PRO A 153 8.33 7.18 18.90
N TRP A 154 7.71 7.85 19.87
CA TRP A 154 6.33 8.30 19.76
C TRP A 154 6.13 9.35 18.68
N THR A 155 7.04 10.32 18.59
CA THR A 155 7.05 11.31 17.50
C THR A 155 7.12 10.62 16.14
N THR A 156 8.00 9.61 16.02
CA THR A 156 8.14 8.81 14.81
C THR A 156 6.85 8.06 14.49
N ILE A 157 6.24 7.39 15.48
CA ILE A 157 5.00 6.63 15.32
C ILE A 157 3.88 7.52 14.75
N TRP A 158 3.68 8.70 15.33
CA TRP A 158 2.65 9.63 14.86
C TRP A 158 2.94 10.20 13.47
N ALA A 159 4.20 10.53 13.17
CA ALA A 159 4.59 11.00 11.85
C ALA A 159 4.37 9.94 10.76
N LEU A 160 4.76 8.69 11.04
CA LEU A 160 4.53 7.57 10.13
C LEU A 160 3.04 7.26 9.97
N ALA A 161 2.27 7.28 11.06
CA ALA A 161 0.83 7.05 11.01
C ALA A 161 0.12 8.10 10.16
N LEU A 162 0.48 9.37 10.31
CA LEU A 162 -0.09 10.46 9.53
C LEU A 162 0.23 10.32 8.03
N PHE A 163 1.47 9.96 7.70
CA PHE A 163 1.90 9.78 6.32
C PHE A 163 1.17 8.64 5.61
N THR A 164 0.94 7.55 6.31
CA THR A 164 0.31 6.35 5.75
C THR A 164 -1.21 6.32 5.90
N LEU A 165 -1.80 7.39 6.45
CA LEU A 165 -3.25 7.52 6.64
C LEU A 165 -4.01 7.49 5.31
N LEU A 166 -3.50 8.16 4.27
CA LEU A 166 -4.20 8.29 2.99
C LEU A 166 -4.49 6.96 2.27
N PRO A 167 -3.54 6.02 2.12
CA PRO A 167 -3.83 4.74 1.49
C PRO A 167 -4.98 3.98 2.16
N VAL A 168 -4.99 3.93 3.50
CA VAL A 168 -6.04 3.25 4.26
C VAL A 168 -7.37 3.99 4.16
N LEU A 169 -7.36 5.32 4.29
CA LEU A 169 -8.55 6.15 4.19
C LEU A 169 -9.21 5.99 2.81
N ARG A 170 -8.43 6.15 1.75
CA ARG A 170 -8.91 6.04 0.38
C ARG A 170 -9.49 4.66 0.08
N ASN A 171 -8.77 3.58 0.44
CA ASN A 171 -9.25 2.23 0.21
C ASN A 171 -10.49 1.90 1.06
N THR A 172 -10.60 2.44 2.27
CA THR A 172 -11.82 2.31 3.08
C THR A 172 -13.02 2.95 2.40
N MET A 173 -12.86 4.18 1.89
CA MET A 173 -13.93 4.87 1.17
C MET A 173 -14.31 4.14 -0.11
N VAL A 174 -13.33 3.78 -0.94
CA VAL A 174 -13.55 3.05 -2.20
C VAL A 174 -14.21 1.69 -1.94
N GLY A 175 -13.73 0.92 -0.96
CA GLY A 175 -14.31 -0.38 -0.63
C GLY A 175 -15.78 -0.29 -0.23
N LEU A 176 -16.15 0.72 0.55
CA LEU A 176 -17.55 0.93 0.95
C LEU A 176 -18.42 1.47 -0.19
N GLU A 177 -17.86 2.28 -1.09
CA GLU A 177 -18.59 2.83 -2.24
C GLU A 177 -18.80 1.82 -3.36
N GLN A 178 -17.98 0.77 -3.44
CA GLN A 178 -18.09 -0.33 -4.40
C GLN A 178 -19.15 -1.37 -4.03
N VAL A 179 -19.66 -1.36 -2.79
CA VAL A 179 -20.72 -2.30 -2.39
C VAL A 179 -21.99 -1.99 -3.18
N ASP A 180 -22.54 -3.02 -3.84
CA ASP A 180 -23.75 -2.89 -4.66
C ASP A 180 -24.93 -2.40 -3.81
N ARG A 181 -25.56 -1.32 -4.29
CA ARG A 181 -26.73 -0.75 -3.62
C ARG A 181 -27.91 -1.69 -3.59
N SER A 182 -28.06 -2.56 -4.57
CA SER A 182 -29.14 -3.56 -4.60
C SER A 182 -29.06 -4.53 -3.42
N VAL A 183 -27.83 -4.93 -3.03
CA VAL A 183 -27.59 -5.80 -1.86
C VAL A 183 -27.93 -5.06 -0.56
N ILE A 184 -27.56 -3.78 -0.47
CA ILE A 184 -27.89 -2.95 0.70
C ILE A 184 -29.41 -2.74 0.82
N GLU A 185 -30.09 -2.47 -0.32
CA GLU A 185 -31.55 -2.26 -0.37
C GLU A 185 -32.30 -3.55 -0.05
N ALA A 186 -31.86 -4.72 -0.55
CA ALA A 186 -32.43 -6.02 -0.20
C ALA A 186 -32.31 -6.29 1.30
N GLY A 187 -31.14 -6.07 1.90
CA GLY A 187 -30.95 -6.20 3.34
C GLY A 187 -31.89 -5.27 4.15
N ARG A 188 -32.06 -4.04 3.68
CA ARG A 188 -32.99 -3.08 4.32
C ARG A 188 -34.46 -3.48 4.12
N GLY A 189 -34.83 -4.05 2.97
CA GLY A 189 -36.15 -4.62 2.71
C GLY A 189 -36.47 -5.79 3.64
N MET A 190 -35.46 -6.55 4.06
CA MET A 190 -35.59 -7.60 5.08
C MET A 190 -35.64 -7.08 6.53
N GLY A 191 -35.66 -5.75 6.74
CA GLY A 191 -35.80 -5.14 8.06
C GLY A 191 -34.50 -4.70 8.73
N LEU A 192 -33.35 -4.79 8.07
CA LEU A 192 -32.10 -4.29 8.64
C LEU A 192 -32.13 -2.75 8.79
N THR A 193 -31.75 -2.26 9.95
CA THR A 193 -31.50 -0.85 10.16
C THR A 193 -30.25 -0.39 9.39
N LYS A 194 -30.07 0.92 9.18
CA LYS A 194 -28.87 1.47 8.51
C LYS A 194 -27.57 1.01 9.16
N ARG A 195 -27.53 0.90 10.49
CA ARG A 195 -26.36 0.44 11.24
C ARG A 195 -26.10 -1.05 11.03
N GLN A 196 -27.14 -1.86 11.03
CA GLN A 196 -27.03 -3.30 10.77
C GLN A 196 -26.60 -3.56 9.33
N ALA A 197 -27.15 -2.86 8.33
CA ALA A 197 -26.72 -2.97 6.96
C ALA A 197 -25.23 -2.59 6.80
N LEU A 198 -24.77 -1.52 7.48
CA LEU A 198 -23.34 -1.18 7.50
C LEU A 198 -22.48 -2.31 8.09
N GLN A 199 -22.86 -2.86 9.23
CA GLN A 199 -22.03 -3.85 9.94
C GLN A 199 -22.08 -5.25 9.34
N GLN A 200 -23.23 -5.65 8.78
CA GLN A 200 -23.47 -7.02 8.30
C GLN A 200 -23.31 -7.17 6.78
N ILE A 201 -23.36 -6.06 6.03
CA ILE A 201 -23.27 -6.10 4.57
C ILE A 201 -22.10 -5.24 4.09
N GLU A 202 -22.14 -3.90 4.34
CA GLU A 202 -21.17 -2.99 3.72
C GLU A 202 -19.73 -3.25 4.19
N ILE A 203 -19.49 -3.34 5.50
CA ILE A 203 -18.12 -3.55 6.03
C ILE A 203 -17.58 -4.92 5.61
N PRO A 204 -18.27 -6.07 5.80
CA PRO A 204 -17.74 -7.36 5.37
C PRO A 204 -17.38 -7.43 3.89
N LEU A 205 -18.19 -6.83 3.01
CA LEU A 205 -17.92 -6.78 1.58
C LEU A 205 -16.77 -5.81 1.21
N ALA A 206 -16.56 -4.75 2.00
CA ALA A 206 -15.48 -3.80 1.83
C ALA A 206 -14.13 -4.28 2.40
N VAL A 207 -14.12 -5.26 3.32
CA VAL A 207 -12.90 -5.74 4.02
C VAL A 207 -11.74 -6.05 3.06
N PRO A 208 -11.89 -6.74 1.92
CA PRO A 208 -10.77 -7.04 1.04
C PRO A 208 -10.08 -5.76 0.52
N VAL A 209 -10.86 -4.73 0.16
CA VAL A 209 -10.33 -3.46 -0.35
C VAL A 209 -9.68 -2.65 0.77
N ILE A 210 -10.27 -2.67 1.97
CA ILE A 210 -9.70 -2.02 3.17
C ILE A 210 -8.35 -2.67 3.51
N LEU A 211 -8.28 -3.99 3.53
CA LEU A 211 -7.04 -4.72 3.84
C LEU A 211 -5.94 -4.48 2.80
N ALA A 212 -6.27 -4.33 1.53
CA ALA A 212 -5.31 -3.92 0.50
C ALA A 212 -4.71 -2.53 0.82
N GLY A 213 -5.53 -1.60 1.33
CA GLY A 213 -5.04 -0.29 1.81
C GLY A 213 -4.13 -0.40 3.03
N VAL A 214 -4.49 -1.25 3.99
CA VAL A 214 -3.67 -1.51 5.19
C VAL A 214 -2.33 -2.14 4.81
N ARG A 215 -2.33 -3.11 3.90
CA ARG A 215 -1.11 -3.74 3.37
C ARG A 215 -0.20 -2.70 2.71
N THR A 216 -0.76 -1.82 1.87
CA THR A 216 0.01 -0.73 1.26
C THR A 216 0.61 0.18 2.33
N ALA A 217 -0.14 0.57 3.36
CA ALA A 217 0.34 1.37 4.47
C ALA A 217 1.46 0.67 5.24
N LEU A 218 1.33 -0.63 5.53
CA LEU A 218 2.36 -1.45 6.18
C LEU A 218 3.69 -1.40 5.43
N VAL A 219 3.68 -1.68 4.13
CA VAL A 219 4.90 -1.71 3.29
C VAL A 219 5.57 -0.32 3.27
N ILE A 220 4.77 0.75 3.10
CA ILE A 220 5.29 2.12 3.15
C ILE A 220 5.90 2.41 4.53
N THR A 221 5.22 2.02 5.61
CA THR A 221 5.69 2.27 6.98
C THR A 221 7.02 1.57 7.26
N VAL A 222 7.20 0.30 6.83
CA VAL A 222 8.47 -0.41 6.96
C VAL A 222 9.60 0.36 6.27
N GLY A 223 9.40 0.78 5.02
CA GLY A 223 10.40 1.55 4.29
C GLY A 223 10.76 2.86 5.00
N MET A 224 9.76 3.61 5.44
CA MET A 224 9.95 4.90 6.12
C MET A 224 10.53 4.76 7.53
N ALA A 225 10.27 3.67 8.24
CA ALA A 225 10.86 3.40 9.55
C ALA A 225 12.40 3.33 9.49
N SER A 226 12.98 3.11 8.30
CA SER A 226 14.44 3.23 8.10
C SER A 226 14.97 4.65 8.31
N LEU A 227 14.12 5.68 8.25
CA LEU A 227 14.49 7.07 8.51
C LEU A 227 14.29 7.48 9.98
N ALA A 228 13.64 6.62 10.77
CA ALA A 228 13.26 6.89 12.15
C ALA A 228 14.46 7.23 13.07
N PHE A 229 15.62 6.64 12.79
CA PHE A 229 16.83 6.88 13.59
C PHE A 229 17.25 8.36 13.59
N LEU A 230 16.94 9.13 12.53
CA LEU A 230 17.29 10.55 12.41
C LEU A 230 16.64 11.40 13.48
N ILE A 231 15.44 11.04 13.91
CA ILE A 231 14.68 11.76 14.94
C ILE A 231 14.60 11.00 16.26
N GLY A 232 15.46 9.97 16.42
CA GLY A 232 15.57 9.21 17.67
C GLY A 232 14.52 8.11 17.85
N GLY A 233 13.87 7.69 16.77
CA GLY A 233 12.96 6.55 16.77
C GLY A 233 13.67 5.20 16.81
N GLY A 234 14.95 5.14 16.41
CA GLY A 234 15.70 3.89 16.29
C GLY A 234 15.43 3.15 15.00
N GLY A 235 15.56 1.82 15.02
CA GLY A 235 15.31 0.94 13.88
C GLY A 235 16.54 0.65 13.01
N LEU A 236 16.38 -0.25 12.04
CA LEU A 236 17.46 -0.77 11.17
C LEU A 236 18.17 0.32 10.34
N GLY A 237 17.54 1.47 10.15
CA GLY A 237 18.16 2.63 9.51
C GLY A 237 19.43 3.13 10.22
N ALA A 238 19.56 2.86 11.52
CA ALA A 238 20.77 3.21 12.26
C ALA A 238 21.99 2.40 11.76
N THR A 239 21.83 1.12 11.44
CA THR A 239 22.87 0.29 10.82
C THR A 239 23.20 0.78 9.42
N ILE A 240 22.21 1.12 8.58
CA ILE A 240 22.42 1.71 7.25
C ILE A 240 23.24 2.99 7.36
N SER A 241 22.85 3.89 8.28
CA SER A 241 23.57 5.15 8.51
C SER A 241 25.00 4.93 9.03
N ALA A 242 25.19 3.93 9.89
CA ALA A 242 26.54 3.58 10.36
C ALA A 242 27.44 3.13 9.21
N GLY A 243 26.93 2.26 8.32
CA GLY A 243 27.66 1.83 7.12
C GLY A 243 28.06 3.00 6.22
N LEU A 244 27.12 3.93 5.97
CA LEU A 244 27.40 5.13 5.19
C LEU A 244 28.48 6.02 5.83
N LYS A 245 28.37 6.30 7.13
CA LYS A 245 29.32 7.16 7.87
C LYS A 245 30.72 6.55 7.99
N LEU A 246 30.80 5.24 8.12
CA LEU A 246 32.05 4.51 8.25
C LEU A 246 32.65 4.14 6.86
N ALA A 247 31.95 4.44 5.77
CA ALA A 247 32.28 3.98 4.40
C ALA A 247 32.50 2.44 4.38
N ARG A 248 31.63 1.69 5.06
CA ARG A 248 31.70 0.22 5.17
C ARG A 248 30.51 -0.44 4.48
N ASP A 249 30.77 -0.96 3.29
CA ASP A 249 29.75 -1.62 2.45
C ASP A 249 29.13 -2.82 3.15
N LEU A 250 29.91 -3.59 3.92
CA LEU A 250 29.40 -4.74 4.68
C LEU A 250 28.27 -4.33 5.63
N VAL A 251 28.47 -3.27 6.41
CA VAL A 251 27.50 -2.75 7.37
C VAL A 251 26.27 -2.16 6.65
N LEU A 252 26.54 -1.38 5.59
CA LEU A 252 25.50 -0.74 4.78
C LEU A 252 24.57 -1.78 4.14
N ILE A 253 25.15 -2.76 3.43
CA ILE A 253 24.41 -3.82 2.74
C ILE A 253 23.64 -4.68 3.74
N THR A 254 24.25 -5.03 4.88
CA THR A 254 23.57 -5.81 5.92
C THR A 254 22.32 -5.08 6.42
N GLY A 255 22.42 -3.80 6.77
CA GLY A 255 21.28 -3.01 7.23
C GLY A 255 20.19 -2.87 6.16
N ALA A 256 20.58 -2.63 4.90
CA ALA A 256 19.66 -2.48 3.77
C ALA A 256 18.93 -3.79 3.45
N VAL A 257 19.66 -4.91 3.35
CA VAL A 257 19.07 -6.23 3.08
C VAL A 257 18.17 -6.68 4.23
N MET A 258 18.57 -6.50 5.48
CA MET A 258 17.70 -6.80 6.63
C MET A 258 16.39 -6.01 6.55
N THR A 259 16.43 -4.73 6.23
CA THR A 259 15.23 -3.90 6.07
C THR A 259 14.35 -4.42 4.94
N ALA A 260 14.93 -4.81 3.80
CA ALA A 260 14.19 -5.39 2.68
C ALA A 260 13.55 -6.74 3.04
N LEU A 261 14.26 -7.61 3.77
CA LEU A 261 13.73 -8.88 4.26
C LEU A 261 12.57 -8.68 5.24
N VAL A 262 12.66 -7.69 6.12
CA VAL A 262 11.55 -7.30 7.00
C VAL A 262 10.35 -6.83 6.19
N ALA A 263 10.55 -5.97 5.18
CA ALA A 263 9.47 -5.48 4.32
C ALA A 263 8.76 -6.63 3.60
N LEU A 264 9.51 -7.55 2.99
CA LEU A 264 8.97 -8.74 2.33
C LEU A 264 8.22 -9.66 3.30
N SER A 265 8.74 -9.87 4.49
CA SER A 265 8.12 -10.71 5.51
C SER A 265 6.80 -10.11 5.99
N VAL A 266 6.78 -8.81 6.27
CA VAL A 266 5.57 -8.09 6.70
C VAL A 266 4.52 -8.06 5.59
N ASP A 267 4.91 -7.82 4.32
CA ASP A 267 4.02 -7.88 3.18
C ASP A 267 3.41 -9.27 3.00
N TRP A 268 4.21 -10.32 3.15
CA TRP A 268 3.73 -11.70 3.05
C TRP A 268 2.75 -12.06 4.16
N ILE A 269 3.03 -11.68 5.41
CA ILE A 269 2.11 -11.88 6.54
C ILE A 269 0.80 -11.14 6.29
N ALA A 270 0.86 -9.89 5.82
CA ALA A 270 -0.32 -9.11 5.48
C ALA A 270 -1.15 -9.76 4.36
N ALA A 271 -0.49 -10.32 3.32
CA ALA A 271 -1.16 -11.07 2.26
C ALA A 271 -1.85 -12.34 2.76
N LEU A 272 -1.25 -13.05 3.72
CA LEU A 272 -1.88 -14.20 4.37
C LEU A 272 -3.13 -13.79 5.15
N ILE A 273 -3.04 -12.72 5.93
CA ILE A 273 -4.17 -12.18 6.70
C ILE A 273 -5.30 -11.75 5.74
N GLU A 274 -4.97 -11.02 4.68
CA GLU A 274 -5.92 -10.62 3.65
C GLU A 274 -6.66 -11.83 3.06
N LYS A 275 -5.92 -12.90 2.72
CA LYS A 275 -6.50 -14.13 2.15
C LYS A 275 -7.42 -14.85 3.12
N THR A 276 -7.09 -14.91 4.41
CA THR A 276 -7.90 -15.58 5.43
C THR A 276 -9.15 -14.80 5.81
N LEU A 277 -9.10 -13.48 5.72
CA LEU A 277 -10.24 -12.60 6.05
C LEU A 277 -11.15 -12.31 4.85
N ARG A 278 -10.79 -12.78 3.65
CA ARG A 278 -11.63 -12.65 2.48
C ARG A 278 -12.89 -13.52 2.64
N PRO A 279 -14.10 -12.95 2.51
CA PRO A 279 -15.33 -13.74 2.61
C PRO A 279 -15.33 -14.85 1.53
N SER A 280 -15.71 -16.07 1.93
CA SER A 280 -15.89 -17.19 1.01
C SER A 280 -17.10 -16.89 0.14
N GLY A 281 -16.89 -16.64 -1.17
CA GLY A 281 -17.95 -16.39 -2.15
C GLY A 281 -17.82 -15.12 -2.97
N LEU A 282 -16.71 -14.36 -2.83
CA LEU A 282 -16.35 -13.22 -3.69
C LEU A 282 -15.17 -13.57 -4.59
#